data_20cf956446ee0e4a5f88dd7cabb605f7
#
_entry.id   20cf956446ee0e4a5f88dd7cabb605f7
#
_cell.length_a   1.000
_cell.length_b   1.000
_cell.length_c   1.000
_cell.angle_alpha   90.00
_cell.angle_beta   90.00
_cell.angle_gamma   90.00
#
_symmetry.space_group_name_H-M   'P 1'
#
loop_
_entity.id
_entity.type
_entity.pdbx_description
1 polymer ?
#
loop_
_entity_poly.entity_id
_entity_poly.type
_entity_poly.pdbx_seq_one_letter_code
_entity_poly.pdbx_strand_id
1 'polypeptide(L)'
;MGFTLSKYLSGQFATSNSKRLASATLALTLCLTAAFVPASLAQKVSKSERKVIVVAKPDYPDILRHAQVGGVVRLKATVLPNGTVSNVEVLGGNPILAENAATAVKKWKYAPAATQTTEDVSLSFTPH
;
A
#
# COMPACT_ATOMS: atom_id res chain seq x y z
N MET A 1 22.76 -53.20 -55.42
CA MET A 1 23.19 -51.95 -54.75
C MET A 1 22.03 -51.09 -54.28
N GLY A 2 20.86 -51.60 -54.10
CA GLY A 2 19.72 -50.81 -53.66
C GLY A 2 19.22 -51.06 -52.23
N PHE A 3 19.92 -51.85 -51.44
CA PHE A 3 19.38 -52.32 -50.17
C PHE A 3 19.83 -51.59 -48.93
N THR A 4 20.78 -50.71 -49.04
CA THR A 4 21.34 -50.01 -47.85
C THR A 4 20.63 -48.73 -47.50
N LEU A 5 19.82 -48.18 -48.36
CA LEU A 5 19.11 -46.91 -48.09
C LEU A 5 17.81 -47.04 -47.25
N SER A 6 17.19 -48.25 -47.32
CA SER A 6 15.94 -48.50 -46.63
C SER A 6 16.12 -48.66 -45.12
N LYS A 7 17.26 -49.11 -44.63
CA LYS A 7 17.54 -49.25 -43.20
C LYS A 7 17.92 -47.92 -42.51
N TYR A 8 18.36 -46.99 -43.30
CA TYR A 8 18.77 -45.70 -42.75
C TYR A 8 17.59 -44.76 -42.43
N LEU A 9 16.48 -44.96 -43.12
CA LEU A 9 15.28 -44.16 -42.94
C LEU A 9 14.47 -44.56 -41.71
N SER A 10 14.58 -45.79 -41.24
CA SER A 10 13.83 -46.23 -40.05
C SER A 10 14.41 -45.72 -38.70
N GLY A 11 15.69 -45.34 -38.69
CA GLY A 11 16.31 -44.79 -37.49
C GLY A 11 16.01 -43.32 -37.22
N GLN A 12 15.55 -42.62 -38.23
CA GLN A 12 15.28 -41.19 -38.12
C GLN A 12 13.92 -40.90 -37.47
N PHE A 13 12.99 -41.82 -37.52
CA PHE A 13 11.67 -41.62 -36.95
C PHE A 13 11.61 -41.79 -35.42
N ALA A 14 12.55 -42.52 -34.85
CA ALA A 14 12.58 -42.75 -33.41
C ALA A 14 13.02 -41.50 -32.60
N THR A 15 13.81 -40.62 -33.21
CA THR A 15 14.30 -39.41 -32.55
C THR A 15 13.29 -38.27 -32.54
N SER A 16 12.30 -38.31 -33.42
CA SER A 16 11.27 -37.28 -33.49
C SER A 16 10.26 -37.34 -32.30
N ASN A 17 10.00 -38.54 -31.78
CA ASN A 17 9.05 -38.69 -30.69
C ASN A 17 9.59 -38.26 -29.31
N SER A 18 10.90 -38.38 -29.11
CA SER A 18 11.49 -37.93 -27.84
C SER A 18 11.48 -36.41 -27.68
N LYS A 19 11.56 -35.67 -28.78
CA LYS A 19 11.50 -34.21 -28.75
C LYS A 19 10.09 -33.69 -28.50
N ARG A 20 9.07 -34.42 -28.87
CA ARG A 20 7.68 -34.03 -28.58
C ARG A 20 7.29 -34.29 -27.13
N LEU A 21 7.82 -35.36 -26.54
CA LEU A 21 7.60 -35.65 -25.13
C LEU A 21 8.32 -34.65 -24.20
N ALA A 22 9.51 -34.19 -24.60
CA ALA A 22 10.25 -33.18 -23.82
C ALA A 22 9.55 -31.81 -23.83
N SER A 23 8.92 -31.42 -24.94
CA SER A 23 8.19 -30.14 -24.99
C SER A 23 6.87 -30.18 -24.25
N ALA A 24 6.22 -31.32 -24.13
CA ALA A 24 4.98 -31.46 -23.36
C ALA A 24 5.24 -31.38 -21.86
N THR A 25 6.35 -31.96 -21.40
CA THR A 25 6.73 -31.87 -19.98
C THR A 25 7.18 -30.46 -19.57
N LEU A 26 7.83 -29.73 -20.47
CA LEU A 26 8.23 -28.36 -20.23
C LEU A 26 7.03 -27.42 -20.16
N ALA A 27 6.02 -27.62 -21.00
CA ALA A 27 4.79 -26.83 -20.97
C ALA A 27 3.97 -27.09 -19.70
N LEU A 28 3.97 -28.29 -19.18
CA LEU A 28 3.26 -28.64 -17.94
C LEU A 28 3.93 -28.05 -16.71
N THR A 29 5.26 -28.01 -16.66
CA THR A 29 6.00 -27.37 -15.57
C THR A 29 5.86 -25.85 -15.57
N LEU A 30 5.76 -25.23 -16.74
CA LEU A 30 5.57 -23.79 -16.84
C LEU A 30 4.17 -23.34 -16.39
N CYS A 31 3.14 -24.15 -16.62
CA CYS A 31 1.79 -23.88 -16.13
C CYS A 31 1.67 -24.01 -14.59
N LEU A 32 2.45 -24.90 -13.97
CA LEU A 32 2.37 -25.11 -12.53
C LEU A 32 3.06 -24.00 -11.72
N THR A 33 4.06 -23.33 -12.31
CA THR A 33 4.75 -22.21 -11.66
C THR A 33 3.99 -20.89 -11.75
N ALA A 34 3.08 -20.73 -12.71
CA ALA A 34 2.27 -19.53 -12.85
C ALA A 34 1.13 -19.45 -11.82
N ALA A 35 0.80 -20.53 -11.12
CA ALA A 35 -0.25 -20.56 -10.10
C ALA A 35 0.22 -20.08 -8.72
N PHE A 36 1.51 -19.88 -8.51
CA PHE A 36 2.05 -19.35 -7.26
C PHE A 36 2.38 -17.86 -7.42
N VAL A 37 1.39 -17.07 -7.85
CA VAL A 37 1.38 -15.65 -7.57
C VAL A 37 0.96 -15.54 -6.10
N PRO A 38 1.84 -15.12 -5.18
CA PRO A 38 1.36 -14.77 -3.86
C PRO A 38 0.32 -13.69 -4.10
N ALA A 39 -0.90 -13.95 -3.67
CA ALA A 39 -1.90 -12.91 -3.54
C ALA A 39 -1.24 -11.85 -2.65
N SER A 40 -0.67 -10.83 -3.26
CA SER A 40 -0.31 -9.62 -2.57
C SER A 40 -1.58 -9.24 -1.84
N LEU A 41 -1.57 -9.41 -0.54
CA LEU A 41 -2.54 -8.81 0.35
C LEU A 41 -2.39 -7.31 0.09
N ALA A 42 -3.06 -6.84 -0.95
CA ALA A 42 -3.39 -5.45 -1.07
C ALA A 42 -4.20 -5.17 0.20
N GLN A 43 -3.53 -4.74 1.24
CA GLN A 43 -4.19 -4.16 2.38
C GLN A 43 -5.00 -3.02 1.79
N LYS A 44 -6.30 -3.25 1.66
CA LYS A 44 -7.26 -2.19 1.43
C LYS A 44 -7.06 -1.25 2.61
N VAL A 45 -6.29 -0.20 2.37
CA VAL A 45 -6.35 0.98 3.22
C VAL A 45 -7.77 1.48 3.03
N SER A 46 -8.67 1.01 3.87
CA SER A 46 -10.01 1.52 3.93
C SER A 46 -9.85 2.96 4.38
N LYS A 47 -10.09 3.89 3.47
CA LYS A 47 -10.35 5.27 3.85
C LYS A 47 -11.64 5.24 4.66
N SER A 48 -11.48 5.09 5.95
CA SER A 48 -12.56 5.02 6.91
C SER A 48 -12.68 6.40 7.54
N GLU A 49 -13.83 7.02 7.40
CA GLU A 49 -14.13 8.25 8.12
C GLU A 49 -14.67 7.89 9.50
N ARG A 50 -13.77 7.69 10.46
CA ARG A 50 -14.17 7.47 11.84
C ARG A 50 -14.63 8.77 12.48
N LYS A 51 -15.71 8.70 13.26
CA LYS A 51 -16.16 9.83 14.07
C LYS A 51 -15.09 10.18 15.11
N VAL A 52 -14.69 11.45 15.15
CA VAL A 52 -13.83 11.98 16.21
C VAL A 52 -14.68 12.22 17.45
N ILE A 53 -14.25 11.68 18.60
CA ILE A 53 -14.93 11.82 19.89
C ILE A 53 -14.34 12.97 20.69
N VAL A 54 -13.00 13.07 20.70
CA VAL A 54 -12.27 14.12 21.42
C VAL A 54 -11.35 14.84 20.45
N VAL A 55 -11.52 16.14 20.37
CA VAL A 55 -10.70 17.04 19.53
C VAL A 55 -9.88 17.93 20.46
N ALA A 56 -8.55 17.82 20.40
CA ALA A 56 -7.66 18.80 21.01
C ALA A 56 -7.34 19.88 19.97
N LYS A 57 -7.56 21.14 20.33
CA LYS A 57 -7.19 22.27 19.46
C LYS A 57 -5.66 22.33 19.31
N PRO A 58 -5.16 22.51 18.09
CA PRO A 58 -3.74 22.77 17.90
C PRO A 58 -3.37 24.13 18.50
N ASP A 59 -2.19 24.18 19.10
CA ASP A 59 -1.62 25.44 19.55
C ASP A 59 -1.18 26.28 18.34
N TYR A 60 -1.55 27.55 18.35
CA TYR A 60 -1.17 28.50 17.31
C TYR A 60 -0.13 29.47 17.88
N PRO A 61 1.16 29.29 17.56
CA PRO A 61 2.22 30.12 18.13
C PRO A 61 2.00 31.62 17.87
N ASP A 62 2.17 32.43 18.88
CA ASP A 62 1.95 33.87 18.79
C ASP A 62 2.82 34.56 17.75
N ILE A 63 4.03 34.04 17.54
CA ILE A 63 4.96 34.55 16.52
C ILE A 63 4.37 34.42 15.10
N LEU A 64 3.68 33.32 14.82
CA LEU A 64 3.02 33.11 13.52
C LEU A 64 1.72 33.90 13.42
N ARG A 65 1.03 34.09 14.54
CA ARG A 65 -0.17 34.93 14.62
C ARG A 65 0.17 36.39 14.33
N HIS A 66 1.21 36.95 14.97
CA HIS A 66 1.68 38.30 14.72
C HIS A 66 2.23 38.50 13.30
N ALA A 67 2.86 37.46 12.75
CA ALA A 67 3.35 37.47 11.37
C ALA A 67 2.24 37.24 10.32
N GLN A 68 0.98 37.07 10.74
CA GLN A 68 -0.17 36.77 9.87
C GLN A 68 0.03 35.53 8.99
N VAL A 69 0.79 34.53 9.49
CA VAL A 69 1.10 33.30 8.79
C VAL A 69 0.04 32.24 9.09
N GLY A 70 -0.97 32.14 8.27
CA GLY A 70 -2.00 31.09 8.34
C GLY A 70 -1.84 30.04 7.24
N GLY A 71 -2.81 29.17 7.14
CA GLY A 71 -2.88 28.16 6.07
C GLY A 71 -3.53 26.85 6.50
N VAL A 72 -3.60 25.92 5.57
CA VAL A 72 -4.14 24.59 5.78
C VAL A 72 -3.00 23.58 5.94
N VAL A 73 -3.05 22.81 7.01
CA VAL A 73 -2.14 21.69 7.26
C VAL A 73 -2.89 20.39 6.99
N ARG A 74 -2.29 19.54 6.20
CA ARG A 74 -2.82 18.20 5.88
C ARG A 74 -1.98 17.15 6.59
N LEU A 75 -2.66 16.28 7.33
CA LEU A 75 -2.06 15.22 8.13
C LEU A 75 -2.73 13.89 7.81
N LYS A 76 -2.00 12.82 8.00
CA LYS A 76 -2.52 11.47 7.97
C LYS A 76 -2.32 10.84 9.34
N ALA A 77 -3.42 10.51 10.00
CA ALA A 77 -3.41 9.92 11.33
C ALA A 77 -3.67 8.42 11.26
N THR A 78 -2.81 7.61 11.87
CA THR A 78 -3.04 6.18 12.03
C THR A 78 -3.76 5.96 13.36
N VAL A 79 -4.96 5.40 13.32
CA VAL A 79 -5.84 5.21 14.47
C VAL A 79 -5.96 3.73 14.80
N LEU A 80 -5.63 3.38 16.03
CA LEU A 80 -5.75 2.02 16.57
C LEU A 80 -7.22 1.60 16.73
N PRO A 81 -7.52 0.29 16.85
CA PRO A 81 -8.88 -0.19 17.08
C PRO A 81 -9.59 0.45 18.27
N ASN A 82 -8.85 0.78 19.33
CA ASN A 82 -9.38 1.44 20.53
C ASN A 82 -9.67 2.95 20.35
N GLY A 83 -9.39 3.51 19.16
CA GLY A 83 -9.62 4.93 18.87
C GLY A 83 -8.47 5.88 19.21
N THR A 84 -7.35 5.38 19.72
CA THR A 84 -6.16 6.20 19.96
C THR A 84 -5.34 6.41 18.70
N VAL A 85 -4.77 7.61 18.53
CA VAL A 85 -3.84 7.91 17.44
C VAL A 85 -2.46 7.36 17.79
N SER A 86 -1.94 6.44 16.95
CA SER A 86 -0.62 5.85 17.13
C SER A 86 0.48 6.60 16.41
N ASN A 87 0.18 7.12 15.22
CA ASN A 87 1.12 7.85 14.38
C ASN A 87 0.44 8.99 13.64
N VAL A 88 1.18 10.05 13.35
CA VAL A 88 0.74 11.17 12.53
C VAL A 88 1.82 11.52 11.54
N GLU A 89 1.48 11.51 10.27
CA GLU A 89 2.34 11.89 9.14
C GLU A 89 1.89 13.23 8.58
N VAL A 90 2.83 14.12 8.31
CA VAL A 90 2.56 15.43 7.70
C VAL A 90 2.57 15.26 6.18
N LEU A 91 1.45 15.57 5.53
CA LEU A 91 1.32 15.52 4.08
C LEU A 91 1.61 16.87 3.41
N GLY A 92 1.38 17.97 4.11
CA GLY A 92 1.63 19.31 3.59
C GLY A 92 1.18 20.42 4.52
N GLY A 93 1.65 21.63 4.24
CA GLY A 93 1.38 22.83 5.01
C GLY A 93 2.66 23.49 5.55
N ASN A 94 2.52 24.60 6.27
CA ASN A 94 3.65 25.26 6.91
C ASN A 94 4.28 24.33 7.97
N PRO A 95 5.61 24.13 7.99
CA PRO A 95 6.27 23.17 8.88
C PRO A 95 5.98 23.41 10.37
N ILE A 96 5.99 24.67 10.81
CA ILE A 96 5.77 25.03 12.22
C ILE A 96 4.31 24.77 12.62
N LEU A 97 3.36 25.13 11.76
CA LEU A 97 1.95 24.82 11.98
C LEU A 97 1.69 23.31 11.95
N ALA A 98 2.39 22.59 11.07
CA ALA A 98 2.25 21.15 10.91
C ALA A 98 2.73 20.38 12.16
N GLU A 99 3.82 20.81 12.79
CA GLU A 99 4.33 20.22 14.03
C GLU A 99 3.33 20.38 15.18
N ASN A 100 2.79 21.59 15.36
CA ASN A 100 1.77 21.86 16.37
C ASN A 100 0.46 21.10 16.08
N ALA A 101 0.07 21.05 14.81
CA ALA A 101 -1.10 20.29 14.38
C ALA A 101 -0.93 18.78 14.66
N ALA A 102 0.23 18.20 14.33
CA ALA A 102 0.52 16.80 14.60
C ALA A 102 0.49 16.48 16.10
N THR A 103 1.04 17.37 16.93
CA THR A 103 1.01 17.22 18.39
C THR A 103 -0.43 17.24 18.93
N ALA A 104 -1.29 18.10 18.39
CA ALA A 104 -2.69 18.15 18.76
C ALA A 104 -3.45 16.89 18.32
N VAL A 105 -3.25 16.44 17.08
CA VAL A 105 -3.93 15.27 16.53
C VAL A 105 -3.54 13.99 17.27
N LYS A 106 -2.32 13.87 17.78
CA LYS A 106 -1.92 12.74 18.64
C LYS A 106 -2.75 12.62 19.92
N LYS A 107 -3.32 13.72 20.39
CA LYS A 107 -4.19 13.75 21.58
C LYS A 107 -5.67 13.49 21.24
N TRP A 108 -6.02 13.39 19.95
CA TRP A 108 -7.38 13.13 19.54
C TRP A 108 -7.81 11.71 19.88
N LYS A 109 -9.11 11.53 20.04
CA LYS A 109 -9.73 10.23 20.23
C LYS A 109 -10.81 10.02 19.17
N TYR A 110 -10.75 8.87 18.55
CA TYR A 110 -11.72 8.42 17.55
C TYR A 110 -12.63 7.33 18.12
N ALA A 111 -13.75 7.11 17.48
CA ALA A 111 -14.62 5.99 17.82
C ALA A 111 -13.86 4.65 17.64
N PRO A 112 -14.05 3.68 18.55
CA PRO A 112 -13.44 2.36 18.39
C PRO A 112 -13.93 1.68 17.11
N ALA A 113 -13.08 0.85 16.54
CA ALA A 113 -13.41 0.02 15.38
C ALA A 113 -12.72 -1.34 15.48
N ALA A 114 -13.12 -2.27 14.62
CA ALA A 114 -12.57 -3.62 14.63
C ALA A 114 -11.10 -3.68 14.23
N THR A 115 -10.64 -2.76 13.40
CA THR A 115 -9.28 -2.74 12.82
C THR A 115 -8.65 -1.35 12.93
N GLN A 116 -7.33 -1.31 12.78
CA GLN A 116 -6.59 -0.08 12.59
C GLN A 116 -7.01 0.59 11.29
N THR A 117 -7.17 1.92 11.33
CA THR A 117 -7.54 2.72 10.16
C THR A 117 -6.59 3.90 10.00
N THR A 118 -6.65 4.50 8.82
CA THR A 118 -5.91 5.71 8.50
C THR A 118 -6.90 6.81 8.16
N GLU A 119 -6.80 7.95 8.85
CA GLU A 119 -7.70 9.07 8.73
C GLU A 119 -6.97 10.28 8.15
N ASP A 120 -7.56 10.93 7.16
CA ASP A 120 -7.05 12.17 6.61
C ASP A 120 -7.59 13.35 7.43
N VAL A 121 -6.70 14.17 7.97
CA VAL A 121 -7.03 15.32 8.81
C VAL A 121 -6.55 16.59 8.14
N SER A 122 -7.43 17.57 7.99
CA SER A 122 -7.09 18.91 7.51
C SER A 122 -7.42 19.94 8.57
N LEU A 123 -6.42 20.71 9.00
CA LEU A 123 -6.55 21.76 9.98
C LEU A 123 -6.27 23.12 9.36
N SER A 124 -7.19 24.06 9.53
CA SER A 124 -7.04 25.43 9.05
C SER A 124 -6.63 26.35 10.19
N PHE A 125 -5.56 27.09 9.99
CA PHE A 125 -5.06 28.13 10.88
C PHE A 125 -5.35 29.49 10.26
N THR A 126 -6.14 30.29 10.96
CA THR A 126 -6.49 31.64 10.52
C THR A 126 -5.94 32.64 11.54
N PRO A 127 -5.06 33.57 11.12
CA PRO A 127 -4.62 34.64 11.99
C PRO A 127 -5.80 35.59 12.31
N HIS A 128 -5.95 35.97 13.55
CA HIS A 128 -6.93 36.92 14.04
C HIS A 128 -6.22 38.10 14.71
#